data_54fa0cded5f3b926a7e28227185100bb
#
_entry.id   54fa0cded5f3b926a7e28227185100bb
#
_cell.length_a   1.000
_cell.length_b   1.000
_cell.length_c   1.000
_cell.angle_alpha   90.00
_cell.angle_beta   90.00
_cell.angle_gamma   90.00
#
_symmetry.space_group_name_H-M   'P 1'
#
loop_
_entity.id
_entity.type
_entity.pdbx_description
1 polymer ?
#
loop_
_entity_poly.entity_id
_entity_poly.type
_entity_poly.pdbx_seq_one_letter_code
_entity_poly.pdbx_strand_id
1 'polypeptide(L)'
;MNILITGESQVALHLAELLSGENHDVTLVAPSKKMLKVIESHSDLLTIVGDSTSIQVLKNADVRRTELVITAHNDGRLNLLTALLAKRLGAKKCIAKVNDPDYLTEESKRHFKDLGIDYLVSPELIAAKEIHNLMTNTAAAEIFDFSEQKLSLMLVKLEPGAPVIGKTLREVAKEYEQLDFRAVSIHRRANTIIPRGDDRFQEEDLAYVITMPKGINHLLKLSGKKHFDINNVMIVGGGTVGSQAAAYLEKDFSVKLFDMDSNRANELSDTLRSTLVIQGDARDINLLESESISSMDAFVAVTNNSETNILTCLLAKRYGVKKTIALVENIDFIEISQSVGIDTIINKKLATASYIIRFTMTADVISTKCLTSVDAEVFEFQAREGSPVTRKPIRRLNFQRDAIIGGLIRNNEGCIARGDMQIQPGDKVVVFALPDAFDGVDRMFKSKS
;
A
#
# COMPACT_ATOMS: atom_id res chain seq x y z
N MET A 1 -1.70 19.95 -10.59
CA MET A 1 -1.10 20.62 -9.42
C MET A 1 0.39 20.85 -9.65
N ASN A 2 0.95 21.91 -9.02
CA ASN A 2 2.40 22.10 -9.00
C ASN A 2 2.99 21.37 -7.79
N ILE A 3 3.80 20.34 -8.03
CA ILE A 3 4.38 19.47 -7.01
C ILE A 3 5.91 19.59 -7.03
N LEU A 4 6.51 19.83 -5.88
CA LEU A 4 7.97 19.81 -5.71
C LEU A 4 8.36 18.57 -4.91
N ILE A 5 9.17 17.72 -5.50
CA ILE A 5 9.74 16.54 -4.82
C ILE A 5 11.23 16.80 -4.61
N THR A 6 11.73 16.52 -3.41
CA THR A 6 13.16 16.64 -3.11
C THR A 6 13.70 15.33 -2.58
N GLY A 7 14.84 14.90 -3.09
CA GLY A 7 15.52 13.70 -2.61
C GLY A 7 16.06 12.80 -3.71
N GLU A 8 16.90 11.86 -3.26
CA GLU A 8 17.58 10.87 -4.10
C GLU A 8 17.14 9.44 -3.77
N SER A 9 16.16 9.28 -2.88
CA SER A 9 15.69 7.94 -2.51
C SER A 9 14.85 7.30 -3.62
N GLN A 10 14.78 5.97 -3.62
CA GLN A 10 13.94 5.24 -4.56
C GLN A 10 12.45 5.63 -4.47
N VAL A 11 12.02 6.07 -3.27
CA VAL A 11 10.66 6.60 -3.05
C VAL A 11 10.47 7.95 -3.76
N ALA A 12 11.48 8.85 -3.70
CA ALA A 12 11.40 10.15 -4.37
C ALA A 12 11.28 9.99 -5.88
N LEU A 13 12.08 9.10 -6.47
CA LEU A 13 12.07 8.83 -7.91
C LEU A 13 10.74 8.24 -8.35
N HIS A 14 10.27 7.21 -7.66
CA HIS A 14 9.00 6.57 -7.98
C HIS A 14 7.80 7.54 -7.89
N LEU A 15 7.78 8.38 -6.84
CA LEU A 15 6.73 9.41 -6.71
C LEU A 15 6.80 10.46 -7.83
N ALA A 16 8.01 10.83 -8.27
CA ALA A 16 8.16 11.78 -9.36
C ALA A 16 7.64 11.21 -10.68
N GLU A 17 7.96 9.96 -10.98
CA GLU A 17 7.45 9.23 -12.17
C GLU A 17 5.94 9.09 -12.11
N LEU A 18 5.40 8.59 -11.01
CA LEU A 18 3.98 8.34 -10.83
C LEU A 18 3.16 9.63 -10.98
N LEU A 19 3.52 10.68 -10.23
CA LEU A 19 2.76 11.93 -10.22
C LEU A 19 2.90 12.73 -11.53
N SER A 20 4.01 12.60 -12.26
CA SER A 20 4.12 13.18 -13.60
C SER A 20 3.21 12.46 -14.60
N GLY A 21 3.06 11.13 -14.47
CA GLY A 21 2.12 10.33 -15.27
C GLY A 21 0.65 10.66 -15.00
N GLU A 22 0.31 11.22 -13.83
CA GLU A 22 -1.04 11.64 -13.44
C GLU A 22 -1.39 13.10 -13.84
N ASN A 23 -0.70 13.67 -14.83
CA ASN A 23 -0.91 15.04 -15.31
C ASN A 23 -0.67 16.14 -14.25
N HIS A 24 0.30 15.94 -13.36
CA HIS A 24 0.78 16.96 -12.44
C HIS A 24 2.06 17.62 -12.96
N ASP A 25 2.23 18.92 -12.70
CA ASP A 25 3.47 19.65 -12.99
C ASP A 25 4.50 19.33 -11.91
N VAL A 26 5.37 18.35 -12.15
CA VAL A 26 6.33 17.85 -11.17
C VAL A 26 7.72 18.47 -11.38
N THR A 27 8.29 19.01 -10.31
CA THR A 27 9.70 19.40 -10.24
C THR A 27 10.44 18.48 -9.26
N LEU A 28 11.52 17.85 -9.71
CA LEU A 28 12.39 17.01 -8.86
C LEU A 28 13.71 17.71 -8.58
N VAL A 29 14.04 17.94 -7.31
CA VAL A 29 15.33 18.45 -6.85
C VAL A 29 16.15 17.32 -6.24
N ALA A 30 17.33 17.06 -6.79
CA ALA A 30 18.24 16.06 -6.23
C ALA A 30 19.72 16.46 -6.42
N PRO A 31 20.64 15.96 -5.57
CA PRO A 31 22.06 16.34 -5.65
C PRO A 31 22.80 15.70 -6.83
N SER A 32 22.30 14.61 -7.40
CA SER A 32 22.99 13.82 -8.42
C SER A 32 22.45 14.07 -9.84
N LYS A 33 23.26 14.71 -10.68
CA LYS A 33 22.95 14.90 -12.10
C LYS A 33 22.79 13.59 -12.86
N LYS A 34 23.56 12.53 -12.50
CA LYS A 34 23.48 11.21 -13.17
C LYS A 34 22.12 10.58 -12.96
N MET A 35 21.59 10.67 -11.75
CA MET A 35 20.30 10.11 -11.39
C MET A 35 19.14 10.86 -12.08
N LEU A 36 19.20 12.19 -12.10
CA LEU A 36 18.18 13.01 -12.76
C LEU A 36 18.09 12.74 -14.27
N LYS A 37 19.22 12.51 -14.93
CA LYS A 37 19.21 12.16 -16.36
C LYS A 37 18.48 10.85 -16.70
N VAL A 38 18.48 9.90 -15.77
CA VAL A 38 17.76 8.63 -15.99
C VAL A 38 16.25 8.90 -15.98
N ILE A 39 15.76 9.67 -15.02
CA ILE A 39 14.33 9.95 -14.90
C ILE A 39 13.83 10.88 -16.03
N GLU A 40 14.62 11.86 -16.45
CA GLU A 40 14.31 12.76 -17.59
C GLU A 40 14.06 12.00 -18.90
N SER A 41 14.68 10.83 -19.07
CA SER A 41 14.51 10.04 -20.30
C SER A 41 13.20 9.27 -20.37
N HIS A 42 12.46 9.15 -19.26
CA HIS A 42 11.26 8.31 -19.16
C HIS A 42 10.02 9.07 -18.62
N SER A 43 10.21 10.32 -18.16
CA SER A 43 9.13 11.07 -17.51
C SER A 43 9.15 12.54 -17.92
N ASP A 44 7.97 13.12 -18.11
CA ASP A 44 7.80 14.55 -18.42
C ASP A 44 7.76 15.37 -17.12
N LEU A 45 8.94 15.68 -16.59
CA LEU A 45 9.09 16.46 -15.36
C LEU A 45 10.32 17.38 -15.41
N LEU A 46 10.27 18.44 -14.62
CA LEU A 46 11.40 19.36 -14.49
C LEU A 46 12.40 18.85 -13.45
N THR A 47 13.69 18.83 -13.79
CA THR A 47 14.73 18.45 -12.85
C THR A 47 15.64 19.62 -12.49
N ILE A 48 16.06 19.69 -11.23
CA ILE A 48 17.02 20.69 -10.74
C ILE A 48 18.10 19.96 -9.94
N VAL A 49 19.36 20.13 -10.36
CA VAL A 49 20.51 19.62 -9.60
C VAL A 49 20.82 20.61 -8.49
N GLY A 50 20.82 20.17 -7.24
CA GLY A 50 21.17 21.03 -6.12
C GLY A 50 20.87 20.41 -4.74
N ASP A 51 21.36 21.10 -3.73
CA ASP A 51 21.06 20.82 -2.33
C ASP A 51 19.68 21.40 -1.99
N SER A 52 18.75 20.54 -1.60
CA SER A 52 17.36 20.92 -1.27
C SER A 52 17.25 21.77 0.01
N THR A 53 18.31 21.86 0.83
CA THR A 53 18.36 22.79 1.97
C THR A 53 18.80 24.20 1.57
N SER A 54 19.24 24.39 0.32
CA SER A 54 19.60 25.71 -0.19
C SER A 54 18.34 26.53 -0.52
N ILE A 55 18.19 27.66 0.13
CA ILE A 55 17.10 28.61 -0.13
C ILE A 55 17.09 29.03 -1.62
N GLN A 56 18.27 29.18 -2.25
CA GLN A 56 18.35 29.54 -3.65
C GLN A 56 17.85 28.43 -4.57
N VAL A 57 18.19 27.17 -4.28
CA VAL A 57 17.69 26.01 -5.02
C VAL A 57 16.17 25.89 -4.91
N LEU A 58 15.61 26.02 -3.71
CA LEU A 58 14.17 26.02 -3.49
C LEU A 58 13.46 27.18 -4.21
N LYS A 59 14.07 28.37 -4.27
CA LYS A 59 13.53 29.49 -5.04
C LYS A 59 13.58 29.23 -6.55
N ASN A 60 14.65 28.64 -7.05
CA ASN A 60 14.79 28.24 -8.46
C ASN A 60 13.74 27.17 -8.86
N ALA A 61 13.32 26.33 -7.90
CA ALA A 61 12.24 25.36 -8.05
C ALA A 61 10.84 25.98 -7.90
N ASP A 62 10.71 27.29 -7.84
CA ASP A 62 9.46 28.04 -7.66
C ASP A 62 8.60 27.56 -6.47
N VAL A 63 9.26 27.25 -5.35
CA VAL A 63 8.62 26.70 -4.15
C VAL A 63 7.42 27.52 -3.67
N ARG A 64 7.40 28.84 -3.94
CA ARG A 64 6.31 29.75 -3.55
C ARG A 64 4.99 29.42 -4.27
N ARG A 65 5.05 28.89 -5.49
CA ARG A 65 3.87 28.50 -6.27
C ARG A 65 3.51 27.02 -6.09
N THR A 66 4.35 26.29 -5.35
CA THR A 66 4.14 24.87 -5.15
C THR A 66 2.97 24.60 -4.21
N GLU A 67 2.07 23.73 -4.64
CA GLU A 67 0.89 23.34 -3.88
C GLU A 67 1.22 22.21 -2.89
N LEU A 68 2.12 21.30 -3.27
CA LEU A 68 2.56 20.19 -2.46
C LEU A 68 4.08 20.00 -2.56
N VAL A 69 4.77 20.05 -1.42
CA VAL A 69 6.18 19.69 -1.32
C VAL A 69 6.29 18.33 -0.65
N ILE A 70 7.05 17.43 -1.27
CA ILE A 70 7.34 16.09 -0.75
C ILE A 70 8.84 15.97 -0.57
N THR A 71 9.31 15.80 0.67
CA THR A 71 10.73 15.62 0.95
C THR A 71 11.01 14.15 1.24
N ALA A 72 11.84 13.51 0.41
CA ALA A 72 12.07 12.08 0.43
C ALA A 72 13.54 11.68 0.22
N HIS A 73 14.46 12.36 0.90
CA HIS A 73 15.87 11.94 1.02
C HIS A 73 15.99 10.68 1.88
N ASN A 74 17.17 10.05 1.86
CA ASN A 74 17.46 8.93 2.74
C ASN A 74 17.60 9.35 4.22
N ASP A 75 18.05 10.56 4.50
CA ASP A 75 18.12 11.14 5.85
C ASP A 75 16.82 11.88 6.20
N GLY A 76 16.10 11.38 7.22
CA GLY A 76 14.84 11.98 7.71
C GLY A 76 15.02 13.38 8.27
N ARG A 77 16.17 13.71 8.87
CA ARG A 77 16.46 15.05 9.40
C ARG A 77 16.58 16.07 8.27
N LEU A 78 17.22 15.67 7.16
CA LEU A 78 17.31 16.49 5.96
C LEU A 78 15.91 16.77 5.38
N ASN A 79 15.03 15.76 5.39
CA ASN A 79 13.64 15.92 4.97
C ASN A 79 12.88 16.94 5.83
N LEU A 80 13.01 16.85 7.14
CA LEU A 80 12.38 17.80 8.07
C LEU A 80 12.87 19.22 7.83
N LEU A 81 14.20 19.43 7.72
CA LEU A 81 14.78 20.75 7.46
C LEU A 81 14.30 21.31 6.12
N THR A 82 14.34 20.52 5.06
CA THR A 82 13.89 20.93 3.72
C THR A 82 12.41 21.31 3.71
N ALA A 83 11.55 20.51 4.36
CA ALA A 83 10.11 20.79 4.48
C ALA A 83 9.82 22.09 5.24
N LEU A 84 10.52 22.34 6.35
CA LEU A 84 10.43 23.58 7.09
C LEU A 84 10.82 24.82 6.27
N LEU A 85 11.94 24.73 5.55
CA LEU A 85 12.39 25.80 4.65
C LEU A 85 11.39 26.04 3.51
N ALA A 86 10.91 24.98 2.88
CA ALA A 86 9.92 25.06 1.81
C ALA A 86 8.62 25.73 2.31
N LYS A 87 8.12 25.34 3.47
CA LYS A 87 6.94 25.94 4.09
C LYS A 87 7.15 27.42 4.38
N ARG A 88 8.30 27.79 4.93
CA ARG A 88 8.67 29.19 5.23
C ARG A 88 8.79 30.05 3.97
N LEU A 89 9.19 29.45 2.84
CA LEU A 89 9.29 30.10 1.53
C LEU A 89 7.93 30.22 0.81
N GLY A 90 6.87 29.62 1.32
CA GLY A 90 5.50 29.82 0.84
C GLY A 90 4.83 28.57 0.23
N ALA A 91 5.38 27.39 0.36
CA ALA A 91 4.71 26.15 -0.05
C ALA A 91 3.36 25.97 0.69
N LYS A 92 2.30 25.54 -0.03
CA LYS A 92 0.97 25.40 0.60
C LYS A 92 0.90 24.21 1.55
N LYS A 93 1.38 23.05 1.14
CA LYS A 93 1.43 21.81 1.96
C LYS A 93 2.83 21.19 1.89
N CYS A 94 3.28 20.62 3.01
CA CYS A 94 4.55 19.92 3.11
C CYS A 94 4.38 18.53 3.72
N ILE A 95 4.92 17.51 3.05
CA ILE A 95 5.02 16.14 3.53
C ILE A 95 6.50 15.81 3.69
N ALA A 96 6.90 15.31 4.85
CA ALA A 96 8.27 14.87 5.08
C ALA A 96 8.36 13.37 5.37
N LYS A 97 9.23 12.67 4.62
CA LYS A 97 9.59 11.29 4.93
C LYS A 97 10.48 11.28 6.17
N VAL A 98 10.14 10.42 7.14
CA VAL A 98 10.92 10.21 8.36
C VAL A 98 11.21 8.73 8.56
N ASN A 99 12.36 8.43 9.18
CA ASN A 99 12.78 7.05 9.42
C ASN A 99 12.59 6.66 10.89
N ASP A 100 12.64 7.64 11.80
CA ASP A 100 12.53 7.42 13.22
C ASP A 100 11.05 7.35 13.65
N PRO A 101 10.61 6.24 14.29
CA PRO A 101 9.25 6.09 14.79
C PRO A 101 8.83 7.15 15.81
N ASP A 102 9.76 7.72 16.56
CA ASP A 102 9.47 8.74 17.59
C ASP A 102 8.89 10.01 16.98
N TYR A 103 9.22 10.32 15.73
CA TYR A 103 8.62 11.45 15.01
C TYR A 103 7.14 11.23 14.65
N LEU A 104 6.66 9.99 14.71
CA LEU A 104 5.30 9.61 14.35
C LEU A 104 4.37 9.42 15.55
N THR A 105 4.82 9.72 16.78
CA THR A 105 3.95 9.83 17.94
C THR A 105 2.96 10.99 17.74
N GLU A 106 1.79 10.91 18.35
CA GLU A 106 0.78 11.97 18.22
C GLU A 106 1.25 13.32 18.75
N GLU A 107 2.13 13.31 19.76
CA GLU A 107 2.77 14.51 20.30
C GLU A 107 3.75 15.12 19.29
N SER A 108 4.67 14.32 18.76
CA SER A 108 5.65 14.77 17.76
C SER A 108 4.97 15.30 16.51
N LYS A 109 3.95 14.61 15.99
CA LYS A 109 3.16 15.07 14.84
C LYS A 109 2.53 16.44 15.05
N ARG A 110 2.00 16.72 16.25
CA ARG A 110 1.46 18.04 16.58
C ARG A 110 2.54 19.12 16.53
N HIS A 111 3.70 18.88 17.17
CA HIS A 111 4.82 19.82 17.12
C HIS A 111 5.30 20.09 15.70
N PHE A 112 5.48 19.07 14.87
CA PHE A 112 5.89 19.28 13.48
C PHE A 112 4.83 20.01 12.64
N LYS A 113 3.55 19.77 12.91
CA LYS A 113 2.45 20.50 12.27
C LYS A 113 2.45 21.98 12.64
N ASP A 114 2.69 22.31 13.93
CA ASP A 114 2.79 23.70 14.41
C ASP A 114 4.00 24.42 13.78
N LEU A 115 5.09 23.67 13.50
CA LEU A 115 6.26 24.16 12.78
C LEU A 115 6.01 24.32 11.27
N GLY A 116 4.89 23.79 10.74
CA GLY A 116 4.49 23.93 9.34
C GLY A 116 4.72 22.68 8.46
N ILE A 117 5.08 21.54 9.04
CA ILE A 117 5.08 20.26 8.31
C ILE A 117 3.69 19.64 8.47
N ASP A 118 2.92 19.63 7.39
CA ASP A 118 1.53 19.21 7.43
C ASP A 118 1.39 17.70 7.70
N TYR A 119 2.30 16.88 7.15
CA TYR A 119 2.27 15.42 7.30
C TYR A 119 3.66 14.81 7.38
N LEU A 120 3.78 13.77 8.20
CA LEU A 120 4.95 12.90 8.28
C LEU A 120 4.61 11.51 7.76
N VAL A 121 5.51 10.90 7.00
CA VAL A 121 5.35 9.56 6.43
C VAL A 121 6.58 8.70 6.68
N SER A 122 6.38 7.46 7.13
CA SER A 122 7.45 6.45 7.21
C SER A 122 7.05 5.24 6.38
N PRO A 123 7.73 5.02 5.25
CA PRO A 123 7.55 3.83 4.42
C PRO A 123 7.75 2.54 5.21
N GLU A 124 8.71 2.55 6.12
CA GLU A 124 9.07 1.41 6.96
C GLU A 124 7.94 1.03 7.93
N LEU A 125 7.33 2.02 8.57
CA LEU A 125 6.19 1.76 9.47
C LEU A 125 4.93 1.33 8.72
N ILE A 126 4.69 1.89 7.53
CA ILE A 126 3.57 1.48 6.68
C ILE A 126 3.75 -0.01 6.31
N ALA A 127 4.95 -0.38 5.85
CA ALA A 127 5.26 -1.78 5.50
C ALA A 127 5.11 -2.73 6.70
N ALA A 128 5.59 -2.34 7.89
CA ALA A 128 5.46 -3.15 9.11
C ALA A 128 3.99 -3.36 9.53
N LYS A 129 3.14 -2.33 9.41
CA LYS A 129 1.70 -2.45 9.66
C LYS A 129 1.01 -3.35 8.64
N GLU A 130 1.40 -3.26 7.38
CA GLU A 130 0.87 -4.13 6.32
C GLU A 130 1.22 -5.60 6.60
N ILE A 131 2.45 -5.91 7.03
CA ILE A 131 2.86 -7.24 7.48
C ILE A 131 1.95 -7.74 8.61
N HIS A 132 1.72 -6.92 9.64
CA HIS A 132 0.84 -7.29 10.75
C HIS A 132 -0.59 -7.62 10.27
N ASN A 133 -1.18 -6.79 9.41
CA ASN A 133 -2.52 -7.01 8.88
C ASN A 133 -2.62 -8.31 8.07
N LEU A 134 -1.55 -8.66 7.34
CA LEU A 134 -1.47 -9.89 6.56
C LEU A 134 -1.31 -11.16 7.41
N MET A 135 -0.77 -11.04 8.61
CA MET A 135 -0.69 -12.16 9.56
C MET A 135 -2.04 -12.46 10.20
N THR A 136 -2.85 -11.46 10.47
CA THR A 136 -4.21 -11.63 11.01
C THR A 136 -5.20 -12.13 9.95
N ASN A 137 -4.91 -11.94 8.66
CA ASN A 137 -5.76 -12.34 7.53
C ASN A 137 -5.00 -13.26 6.57
N THR A 138 -4.72 -14.46 7.02
CA THR A 138 -3.71 -15.38 6.48
C THR A 138 -3.88 -15.78 5.01
N ALA A 139 -5.10 -15.91 4.53
CA ALA A 139 -5.37 -16.40 3.18
C ALA A 139 -5.43 -15.30 2.10
N ALA A 140 -5.34 -14.02 2.48
CA ALA A 140 -5.20 -12.93 1.53
C ALA A 140 -3.75 -12.78 1.08
N ALA A 141 -3.54 -12.54 -0.21
CA ALA A 141 -2.23 -12.15 -0.76
C ALA A 141 -1.95 -10.67 -0.48
N GLU A 142 -2.99 -9.85 -0.47
CA GLU A 142 -2.98 -8.43 -0.13
C GLU A 142 -4.27 -8.09 0.60
N ILE A 143 -4.21 -7.23 1.60
CA ILE A 143 -5.38 -6.74 2.32
C ILE A 143 -5.20 -5.26 2.67
N PHE A 144 -6.28 -4.49 2.51
CA PHE A 144 -6.34 -3.11 2.92
C PHE A 144 -7.71 -2.80 3.53
N ASP A 145 -7.71 -2.24 4.73
CA ASP A 145 -8.93 -1.92 5.46
C ASP A 145 -9.34 -0.46 5.30
N PHE A 146 -10.62 -0.24 5.07
CA PHE A 146 -11.24 1.07 5.02
C PHE A 146 -12.05 1.33 6.28
N SER A 147 -12.00 2.58 6.76
CA SER A 147 -12.78 3.06 7.92
C SER A 147 -12.80 2.05 9.07
N GLU A 148 -11.62 1.75 9.62
CA GLU A 148 -11.47 0.87 10.79
C GLU A 148 -12.09 -0.53 10.59
N GLN A 149 -11.77 -1.15 9.46
CA GLN A 149 -12.24 -2.51 9.10
C GLN A 149 -13.75 -2.62 8.81
N LYS A 150 -14.44 -1.55 8.46
CA LYS A 150 -15.86 -1.66 8.05
C LYS A 150 -16.01 -2.28 6.67
N LEU A 151 -15.04 -2.05 5.79
CA LEU A 151 -14.85 -2.70 4.50
C LEU A 151 -13.37 -3.05 4.34
N SER A 152 -13.08 -4.16 3.69
CA SER A 152 -11.72 -4.57 3.35
C SER A 152 -11.62 -4.85 1.86
N LEU A 153 -10.55 -4.39 1.24
CA LEU A 153 -10.10 -4.84 -0.07
C LEU A 153 -9.18 -6.04 0.13
N MET A 154 -9.43 -7.11 -0.58
CA MET A 154 -8.59 -8.32 -0.54
C MET A 154 -8.18 -8.74 -1.94
N LEU A 155 -6.91 -9.09 -2.12
CA LEU A 155 -6.44 -9.81 -3.29
C LEU A 155 -6.53 -11.31 -3.02
N VAL A 156 -7.28 -12.01 -3.85
CA VAL A 156 -7.50 -13.47 -3.75
C VAL A 156 -7.11 -14.11 -5.07
N LYS A 157 -6.23 -15.08 -5.02
CA LYS A 157 -5.97 -15.98 -6.16
C LYS A 157 -7.02 -17.07 -6.18
N LEU A 158 -7.61 -17.33 -7.35
CA LEU A 158 -8.56 -18.43 -7.53
C LEU A 158 -7.80 -19.73 -7.77
N GLU A 159 -7.82 -20.62 -6.80
CA GLU A 159 -7.15 -21.91 -6.85
C GLU A 159 -7.90 -22.87 -7.81
N PRO A 160 -7.20 -23.84 -8.40
CA PRO A 160 -7.84 -24.90 -9.20
C PRO A 160 -8.98 -25.59 -8.43
N GLY A 161 -10.14 -25.70 -9.07
CA GLY A 161 -11.33 -26.29 -8.46
C GLY A 161 -12.12 -25.37 -7.52
N ALA A 162 -11.79 -24.07 -7.45
CA ALA A 162 -12.56 -23.11 -6.69
C ALA A 162 -14.05 -23.06 -7.17
N PRO A 163 -15.02 -22.99 -6.26
CA PRO A 163 -16.46 -23.07 -6.60
C PRO A 163 -16.97 -22.02 -7.58
N VAL A 164 -16.26 -20.90 -7.73
CA VAL A 164 -16.64 -19.79 -8.64
C VAL A 164 -16.10 -19.94 -10.06
N ILE A 165 -15.17 -20.87 -10.31
CA ILE A 165 -14.56 -21.05 -11.63
C ILE A 165 -15.62 -21.44 -12.66
N GLY A 166 -15.54 -20.81 -13.85
CA GLY A 166 -16.47 -20.99 -14.95
C GLY A 166 -17.81 -20.29 -14.81
N LYS A 167 -18.15 -19.77 -13.62
CA LYS A 167 -19.37 -18.98 -13.37
C LYS A 167 -19.17 -17.52 -13.73
N THR A 168 -20.24 -16.87 -14.18
CA THR A 168 -20.28 -15.42 -14.34
C THR A 168 -20.43 -14.74 -12.99
N LEU A 169 -20.01 -13.47 -12.88
CA LEU A 169 -20.23 -12.69 -11.67
C LEU A 169 -21.72 -12.59 -11.30
N ARG A 170 -22.60 -12.56 -12.31
CA ARG A 170 -24.05 -12.56 -12.12
C ARG A 170 -24.56 -13.88 -11.54
N GLU A 171 -24.06 -15.02 -12.01
CA GLU A 171 -24.39 -16.35 -11.48
C GLU A 171 -23.92 -16.48 -10.04
N VAL A 172 -22.67 -16.07 -9.73
CA VAL A 172 -22.15 -16.06 -8.37
C VAL A 172 -22.97 -15.16 -7.46
N ALA A 173 -23.29 -13.93 -7.89
CA ALA A 173 -24.10 -13.01 -7.11
C ALA A 173 -25.52 -13.54 -6.84
N LYS A 174 -26.11 -14.33 -7.75
CA LYS A 174 -27.43 -14.93 -7.60
C LYS A 174 -27.41 -16.17 -6.71
N GLU A 175 -26.39 -17.01 -6.86
CA GLU A 175 -26.23 -18.25 -6.08
C GLU A 175 -25.95 -17.96 -4.59
N TYR A 176 -25.25 -16.85 -4.35
CA TYR A 176 -24.78 -16.45 -3.02
C TYR A 176 -25.35 -15.07 -2.65
N GLU A 177 -26.67 -14.88 -2.73
CA GLU A 177 -27.36 -13.59 -2.50
C GLU A 177 -27.04 -12.91 -1.15
N GLN A 178 -26.59 -13.67 -0.16
CA GLN A 178 -26.19 -13.16 1.16
C GLN A 178 -24.71 -12.79 1.25
N LEU A 179 -23.96 -12.88 0.14
CA LEU A 179 -22.54 -12.59 0.19
C LEU A 179 -22.28 -11.09 0.23
N ASP A 180 -21.57 -10.73 1.27
CA ASP A 180 -21.16 -9.37 1.55
C ASP A 180 -19.81 -9.08 0.89
N PHE A 181 -19.70 -9.31 -0.44
CA PHE A 181 -18.52 -9.00 -1.23
C PHE A 181 -18.83 -8.55 -2.66
N ARG A 182 -17.88 -7.85 -3.29
CA ARG A 182 -17.92 -7.43 -4.70
C ARG A 182 -16.53 -7.51 -5.31
N ALA A 183 -16.37 -8.26 -6.40
CA ALA A 183 -15.16 -8.19 -7.23
C ALA A 183 -15.12 -6.82 -7.93
N VAL A 184 -14.00 -6.13 -7.80
CA VAL A 184 -13.78 -4.78 -8.36
C VAL A 184 -12.74 -4.80 -9.47
N SER A 185 -11.86 -5.82 -9.49
CA SER A 185 -10.91 -6.07 -10.55
C SER A 185 -10.60 -7.56 -10.66
N ILE A 186 -10.30 -8.01 -11.86
CA ILE A 186 -9.74 -9.33 -12.15
C ILE A 186 -8.46 -9.10 -12.97
N HIS A 187 -7.33 -9.54 -12.42
CA HIS A 187 -6.09 -9.58 -13.16
C HIS A 187 -5.91 -10.99 -13.72
N ARG A 188 -5.87 -11.08 -15.03
CA ARG A 188 -5.76 -12.33 -15.79
C ARG A 188 -4.58 -12.25 -16.75
N ARG A 189 -3.53 -13.03 -16.52
CA ARG A 189 -2.27 -12.92 -17.25
C ARG A 189 -1.71 -11.50 -17.10
N ALA A 190 -1.50 -10.76 -18.17
CA ALA A 190 -1.02 -9.36 -18.14
C ALA A 190 -2.14 -8.30 -18.27
N ASN A 191 -3.42 -8.68 -18.14
CA ASN A 191 -4.55 -7.77 -18.37
C ASN A 191 -5.37 -7.55 -17.11
N THR A 192 -5.65 -6.27 -16.81
CA THR A 192 -6.59 -5.87 -15.75
C THR A 192 -7.98 -5.66 -16.34
N ILE A 193 -8.96 -6.35 -15.79
CA ILE A 193 -10.36 -6.31 -16.20
C ILE A 193 -11.17 -5.70 -15.06
N ILE A 194 -11.94 -4.64 -15.34
CA ILE A 194 -13.01 -4.19 -14.45
C ILE A 194 -14.23 -5.05 -14.72
N PRO A 195 -14.57 -6.00 -13.81
CA PRO A 195 -15.50 -7.07 -14.14
C PRO A 195 -16.95 -6.55 -14.20
N ARG A 196 -17.70 -7.12 -15.14
CA ARG A 196 -19.13 -6.91 -15.31
C ARG A 196 -19.90 -8.21 -15.06
N GLY A 197 -21.19 -8.12 -14.92
CA GLY A 197 -22.03 -9.26 -14.56
C GLY A 197 -21.88 -10.49 -15.46
N ASP A 198 -21.50 -10.30 -16.74
CA ASP A 198 -21.36 -11.39 -17.71
C ASP A 198 -19.94 -11.96 -17.82
N ASP A 199 -18.95 -11.31 -17.16
CA ASP A 199 -17.59 -11.83 -17.10
C ASP A 199 -17.53 -13.09 -16.25
N ARG A 200 -16.64 -14.04 -16.63
CA ARG A 200 -16.47 -15.33 -15.97
C ARG A 200 -15.15 -15.38 -15.20
N PHE A 201 -15.19 -15.98 -14.03
CA PHE A 201 -14.01 -16.34 -13.28
C PHE A 201 -13.28 -17.53 -13.94
N GLN A 202 -11.95 -17.49 -13.97
CA GLN A 202 -11.07 -18.54 -14.48
C GLN A 202 -10.07 -18.97 -13.41
N GLU A 203 -9.48 -20.14 -13.60
CA GLU A 203 -8.37 -20.60 -12.78
C GLU A 203 -7.20 -19.60 -12.86
N GLU A 204 -6.48 -19.46 -11.76
CA GLU A 204 -5.33 -18.56 -11.61
C GLU A 204 -5.68 -17.05 -11.70
N ASP A 205 -6.94 -16.66 -11.87
CA ASP A 205 -7.33 -15.26 -11.77
C ASP A 205 -6.93 -14.68 -10.40
N LEU A 206 -6.32 -13.50 -10.42
CA LEU A 206 -6.13 -12.68 -9.23
C LEU A 206 -7.29 -11.69 -9.13
N ALA A 207 -8.19 -11.87 -8.17
CA ALA A 207 -9.36 -11.04 -8.01
C ALA A 207 -9.19 -10.07 -6.84
N TYR A 208 -9.30 -8.77 -7.10
CA TYR A 208 -9.48 -7.78 -6.05
C TYR A 208 -10.96 -7.71 -5.68
N VAL A 209 -11.24 -7.94 -4.41
CA VAL A 209 -12.61 -8.06 -3.90
C VAL A 209 -12.80 -7.16 -2.70
N ILE A 210 -13.82 -6.29 -2.74
CA ILE A 210 -14.27 -5.54 -1.57
C ILE A 210 -15.26 -6.40 -0.80
N THR A 211 -15.03 -6.56 0.49
CA THR A 211 -15.85 -7.39 1.37
C THR A 211 -16.07 -6.73 2.74
N MET A 212 -17.08 -7.15 3.44
CA MET A 212 -17.28 -6.88 4.87
C MET A 212 -16.55 -7.94 5.71
N PRO A 213 -16.20 -7.67 6.97
CA PRO A 213 -15.49 -8.63 7.83
C PRO A 213 -16.17 -10.00 7.89
N LYS A 214 -17.50 -10.03 7.97
CA LYS A 214 -18.29 -11.28 7.98
C LYS A 214 -18.23 -12.07 6.65
N GLY A 215 -17.87 -11.41 5.54
CA GLY A 215 -17.78 -12.04 4.21
C GLY A 215 -16.41 -12.69 3.94
N ILE A 216 -15.39 -12.40 4.73
CA ILE A 216 -14.00 -12.86 4.50
C ILE A 216 -13.93 -14.38 4.41
N ASN A 217 -14.47 -15.09 5.39
CA ASN A 217 -14.44 -16.56 5.41
C ASN A 217 -15.20 -17.20 4.23
N HIS A 218 -16.29 -16.58 3.78
CA HIS A 218 -17.00 -17.01 2.58
C HIS A 218 -16.17 -16.81 1.32
N LEU A 219 -15.58 -15.64 1.17
CA LEU A 219 -14.70 -15.31 0.04
C LEU A 219 -13.55 -16.31 -0.09
N LEU A 220 -12.91 -16.68 1.02
CA LEU A 220 -11.82 -17.65 1.03
C LEU A 220 -12.29 -19.05 0.58
N LYS A 221 -13.45 -19.52 1.06
CA LYS A 221 -14.02 -20.79 0.59
C LYS A 221 -14.32 -20.77 -0.91
N LEU A 222 -14.84 -19.67 -1.43
CA LEU A 222 -15.17 -19.51 -2.85
C LEU A 222 -13.93 -19.43 -3.74
N SER A 223 -12.81 -18.95 -3.22
CA SER A 223 -11.53 -18.93 -3.93
C SER A 223 -10.78 -20.28 -3.90
N GLY A 224 -11.32 -21.28 -3.18
CA GLY A 224 -10.65 -22.57 -2.98
C GLY A 224 -9.58 -22.57 -1.90
N LYS A 225 -9.33 -21.44 -1.23
CA LYS A 225 -8.35 -21.32 -0.16
C LYS A 225 -8.89 -21.83 1.17
N LYS A 226 -8.04 -22.51 1.93
CA LYS A 226 -8.34 -22.93 3.30
C LYS A 226 -7.81 -21.86 4.25
N HIS A 227 -8.63 -21.51 5.23
CA HIS A 227 -8.15 -20.75 6.38
C HIS A 227 -7.17 -21.62 7.18
N PHE A 228 -6.10 -21.04 7.63
CA PHE A 228 -5.16 -21.65 8.58
C PHE A 228 -4.75 -20.62 9.61
N ASP A 229 -4.51 -21.08 10.82
CA ASP A 229 -4.05 -20.22 11.90
C ASP A 229 -2.52 -20.05 11.81
N ILE A 230 -2.05 -18.86 12.11
CA ILE A 230 -0.65 -18.55 12.34
C ILE A 230 -0.46 -18.45 13.86
N ASN A 231 0.55 -19.12 14.39
CA ASN A 231 0.97 -19.00 15.77
C ASN A 231 2.47 -18.67 15.85
N ASN A 232 3.26 -19.24 14.94
CA ASN A 232 4.72 -19.11 14.93
C ASN A 232 5.19 -18.36 13.70
N VAL A 233 5.88 -17.24 13.90
CA VAL A 233 6.37 -16.35 12.84
C VAL A 233 7.88 -16.24 12.91
N MET A 234 8.55 -16.44 11.80
CA MET A 234 9.99 -16.20 11.65
C MET A 234 10.20 -14.96 10.79
N ILE A 235 10.96 -13.99 11.30
CA ILE A 235 11.30 -12.75 10.60
C ILE A 235 12.79 -12.75 10.30
N VAL A 236 13.18 -12.38 9.09
CA VAL A 236 14.57 -12.24 8.67
C VAL A 236 14.86 -10.80 8.29
N GLY A 237 15.80 -10.18 9.01
CA GLY A 237 16.18 -8.78 8.90
C GLY A 237 15.64 -7.92 10.04
N GLY A 238 16.51 -7.51 10.96
CA GLY A 238 16.21 -6.68 12.13
C GLY A 238 16.28 -5.17 11.86
N GLY A 239 16.27 -4.76 10.60
CA GLY A 239 16.15 -3.34 10.21
C GLY A 239 14.83 -2.72 10.70
N THR A 240 14.57 -1.46 10.32
CA THR A 240 13.38 -0.72 10.80
C THR A 240 12.06 -1.44 10.50
N VAL A 241 11.92 -2.06 9.30
CA VAL A 241 10.71 -2.81 8.96
C VAL A 241 10.55 -4.04 9.85
N GLY A 242 11.62 -4.86 9.98
CA GLY A 242 11.56 -6.11 10.73
C GLY A 242 11.38 -5.90 12.24
N SER A 243 12.08 -4.94 12.82
CA SER A 243 11.93 -4.59 14.26
C SER A 243 10.54 -4.08 14.58
N GLN A 244 9.97 -3.21 13.74
CA GLN A 244 8.60 -2.71 13.93
C GLN A 244 7.56 -3.80 13.69
N ALA A 245 7.75 -4.65 12.66
CA ALA A 245 6.88 -5.80 12.44
C ALA A 245 6.90 -6.76 13.64
N ALA A 246 8.08 -7.09 14.15
CA ALA A 246 8.22 -7.91 15.36
C ALA A 246 7.50 -7.32 16.56
N ALA A 247 7.66 -6.01 16.82
CA ALA A 247 6.99 -5.30 17.92
C ALA A 247 5.45 -5.28 17.81
N TYR A 248 4.92 -5.31 16.58
CA TYR A 248 3.47 -5.47 16.38
C TYR A 248 3.02 -6.91 16.57
N LEU A 249 3.77 -7.86 15.99
CA LEU A 249 3.39 -9.27 15.94
C LEU A 249 3.59 -9.99 17.27
N GLU A 250 4.59 -9.62 18.10
CA GLU A 250 4.87 -10.28 19.37
C GLU A 250 3.75 -10.23 20.41
N LYS A 251 2.72 -9.42 20.16
CA LYS A 251 1.53 -9.30 21.01
C LYS A 251 0.59 -10.50 20.86
N ASP A 252 0.55 -11.07 19.66
CA ASP A 252 -0.45 -12.07 19.25
C ASP A 252 0.19 -13.38 18.79
N PHE A 253 1.50 -13.37 18.46
CA PHE A 253 2.22 -14.49 17.84
C PHE A 253 3.53 -14.79 18.58
N SER A 254 4.01 -16.02 18.49
CA SER A 254 5.38 -16.41 18.86
C SER A 254 6.32 -15.99 17.74
N VAL A 255 7.22 -15.03 18.00
CA VAL A 255 8.08 -14.43 16.98
C VAL A 255 9.54 -14.78 17.21
N LYS A 256 10.23 -15.24 16.14
CA LYS A 256 11.68 -15.33 16.05
C LYS A 256 12.18 -14.31 15.05
N LEU A 257 13.19 -13.52 15.40
CA LEU A 257 13.78 -12.49 14.53
C LEU A 257 15.27 -12.74 14.33
N PHE A 258 15.69 -12.85 13.08
CA PHE A 258 17.09 -13.03 12.69
C PHE A 258 17.71 -11.72 12.23
N ASP A 259 18.90 -11.41 12.74
CA ASP A 259 19.77 -10.41 12.16
C ASP A 259 21.22 -10.88 12.13
N MET A 260 21.94 -10.56 11.05
CA MET A 260 23.35 -10.95 10.92
C MET A 260 24.31 -10.06 11.71
N ASP A 261 23.91 -8.82 12.01
CA ASP A 261 24.68 -7.88 12.80
C ASP A 261 24.49 -8.13 14.29
N SER A 262 25.58 -8.47 14.99
CA SER A 262 25.53 -8.79 16.42
C SER A 262 25.13 -7.60 17.30
N ASN A 263 25.54 -6.37 16.96
CA ASN A 263 25.19 -5.18 17.70
C ASN A 263 23.69 -4.91 17.58
N ARG A 264 23.17 -5.05 16.37
CA ARG A 264 21.73 -4.90 16.10
C ARG A 264 20.90 -5.96 16.78
N ALA A 265 21.35 -7.23 16.75
CA ALA A 265 20.68 -8.33 17.46
C ALA A 265 20.61 -8.08 18.98
N ASN A 266 21.70 -7.60 19.60
CA ASN A 266 21.71 -7.25 21.02
C ASN A 266 20.74 -6.09 21.32
N GLU A 267 20.78 -5.01 20.55
CA GLU A 267 19.85 -3.87 20.70
C GLU A 267 18.38 -4.32 20.60
N LEU A 268 18.07 -5.20 19.65
CA LEU A 268 16.72 -5.74 19.48
C LEU A 268 16.30 -6.65 20.63
N SER A 269 17.22 -7.44 21.18
CA SER A 269 16.95 -8.27 22.37
C SER A 269 16.61 -7.44 23.61
N ASP A 270 17.15 -6.22 23.70
CA ASP A 270 16.87 -5.30 24.81
C ASP A 270 15.54 -4.56 24.62
N THR A 271 15.11 -4.34 23.36
CA THR A 271 13.94 -3.51 23.05
C THR A 271 12.66 -4.30 22.82
N LEU A 272 12.74 -5.50 22.24
CA LEU A 272 11.60 -6.39 22.02
C LEU A 272 11.29 -7.21 23.29
N ARG A 273 10.00 -7.38 23.59
CA ARG A 273 9.57 -7.93 24.90
C ARG A 273 9.47 -9.44 24.93
N SER A 274 8.94 -10.04 23.87
CA SER A 274 8.68 -11.49 23.77
C SER A 274 9.18 -12.12 22.48
N THR A 275 9.82 -11.36 21.62
CA THR A 275 10.46 -11.87 20.40
C THR A 275 11.79 -12.52 20.73
N LEU A 276 12.01 -13.75 20.28
CA LEU A 276 13.32 -14.41 20.35
C LEU A 276 14.22 -13.86 19.25
N VAL A 277 15.23 -13.08 19.62
CA VAL A 277 16.21 -12.53 18.67
C VAL A 277 17.37 -13.49 18.52
N ILE A 278 17.74 -13.80 17.28
CA ILE A 278 18.78 -14.76 16.91
C ILE A 278 19.81 -14.04 16.03
N GLN A 279 21.07 -14.01 16.49
CA GLN A 279 22.15 -13.49 15.66
C GLN A 279 22.57 -14.56 14.66
N GLY A 280 22.46 -14.25 13.36
CA GLY A 280 22.91 -15.15 12.32
C GLY A 280 22.44 -14.78 10.92
N ASP A 281 23.04 -15.45 9.93
CA ASP A 281 22.70 -15.29 8.54
C ASP A 281 21.57 -16.25 8.14
N ALA A 282 20.42 -15.72 7.79
CA ALA A 282 19.27 -16.54 7.36
C ALA A 282 19.45 -17.25 6.01
N ARG A 283 20.57 -17.05 5.31
CA ARG A 283 20.98 -17.87 4.16
C ARG A 283 21.63 -19.19 4.57
N ASP A 284 22.04 -19.32 5.83
CA ASP A 284 22.54 -20.59 6.39
C ASP A 284 21.35 -21.51 6.71
N ILE A 285 21.22 -22.54 5.87
CA ILE A 285 20.15 -23.54 5.99
C ILE A 285 20.23 -24.30 7.32
N ASN A 286 21.44 -24.65 7.77
CA ASN A 286 21.62 -25.40 9.03
C ASN A 286 21.13 -24.56 10.22
N LEU A 287 21.38 -23.26 10.20
CA LEU A 287 20.88 -22.35 11.23
C LEU A 287 19.34 -22.31 11.23
N LEU A 288 18.71 -22.17 10.07
CA LEU A 288 17.25 -22.16 9.96
C LEU A 288 16.62 -23.48 10.41
N GLU A 289 17.28 -24.63 10.11
CA GLU A 289 16.84 -25.95 10.57
C GLU A 289 16.97 -26.09 12.09
N SER A 290 18.10 -25.66 12.67
CA SER A 290 18.31 -25.71 14.13
C SER A 290 17.29 -24.84 14.87
N GLU A 291 16.81 -23.76 14.24
CA GLU A 291 15.75 -22.90 14.75
C GLU A 291 14.35 -23.34 14.34
N SER A 292 14.23 -24.55 13.81
CA SER A 292 12.95 -25.23 13.52
C SER A 292 12.08 -24.49 12.49
N ILE A 293 12.65 -24.09 11.36
CA ILE A 293 11.92 -23.44 10.26
C ILE A 293 10.68 -24.25 9.83
N SER A 294 10.75 -25.57 9.85
CA SER A 294 9.63 -26.46 9.49
C SER A 294 8.43 -26.39 10.43
N SER A 295 8.60 -25.85 11.63
CA SER A 295 7.51 -25.63 12.59
C SER A 295 6.91 -24.23 12.52
N MET A 296 7.41 -23.36 11.64
CA MET A 296 6.88 -22.01 11.47
C MET A 296 5.65 -22.03 10.56
N ASP A 297 4.65 -21.25 10.93
CA ASP A 297 3.44 -21.06 10.12
C ASP A 297 3.67 -19.96 9.09
N ALA A 298 4.45 -18.93 9.45
CA ALA A 298 4.77 -17.81 8.56
C ALA A 298 6.26 -17.46 8.57
N PHE A 299 6.73 -16.98 7.42
CA PHE A 299 8.11 -16.51 7.21
C PHE A 299 8.09 -15.14 6.53
N VAL A 300 8.78 -14.17 7.12
CA VAL A 300 8.81 -12.77 6.70
C VAL A 300 10.26 -12.37 6.43
N ALA A 301 10.61 -12.13 5.17
CA ALA A 301 11.95 -11.70 4.78
C ALA A 301 11.95 -10.20 4.43
N VAL A 302 12.62 -9.39 5.25
CA VAL A 302 12.63 -7.92 5.17
C VAL A 302 14.03 -7.34 5.33
N THR A 303 15.02 -8.03 4.77
CA THR A 303 16.38 -7.50 4.66
C THR A 303 16.46 -6.39 3.59
N ASN A 304 17.61 -5.72 3.50
CA ASN A 304 17.85 -4.70 2.48
C ASN A 304 18.15 -5.28 1.08
N ASN A 305 18.10 -6.60 0.91
CA ASN A 305 18.39 -7.29 -0.36
C ASN A 305 17.17 -8.10 -0.81
N SER A 306 16.54 -7.65 -1.90
CA SER A 306 15.32 -8.25 -2.44
C SER A 306 15.51 -9.71 -2.87
N GLU A 307 16.66 -10.04 -3.48
CA GLU A 307 16.99 -11.39 -3.95
C GLU A 307 17.12 -12.34 -2.77
N THR A 308 17.78 -11.91 -1.69
CA THR A 308 17.85 -12.68 -0.43
C THR A 308 16.45 -12.91 0.14
N ASN A 309 15.61 -11.89 0.16
CA ASN A 309 14.24 -11.99 0.67
C ASN A 309 13.41 -12.99 -0.14
N ILE A 310 13.53 -12.95 -1.48
CA ILE A 310 12.84 -13.89 -2.38
C ILE A 310 13.35 -15.31 -2.15
N LEU A 311 14.66 -15.53 -2.16
CA LEU A 311 15.25 -16.86 -2.04
C LEU A 311 14.98 -17.51 -0.67
N THR A 312 15.06 -16.75 0.42
CA THR A 312 14.77 -17.28 1.76
C THR A 312 13.28 -17.59 1.95
N CYS A 313 12.37 -16.81 1.34
CA CYS A 313 10.95 -17.15 1.31
C CYS A 313 10.67 -18.44 0.51
N LEU A 314 11.31 -18.64 -0.63
CA LEU A 314 11.19 -19.89 -1.40
C LEU A 314 11.75 -21.10 -0.65
N LEU A 315 12.84 -20.89 0.07
CA LEU A 315 13.39 -21.92 0.98
C LEU A 315 12.37 -22.27 2.08
N ALA A 316 11.79 -21.27 2.74
CA ALA A 316 10.76 -21.48 3.76
C ALA A 316 9.55 -22.27 3.21
N LYS A 317 9.11 -21.97 1.98
CA LYS A 317 8.08 -22.77 1.29
C LYS A 317 8.46 -24.22 1.12
N ARG A 318 9.70 -24.50 0.76
CA ARG A 318 10.20 -25.88 0.63
C ARG A 318 10.19 -26.64 1.97
N TYR A 319 10.34 -25.93 3.10
CA TYR A 319 10.21 -26.49 4.45
C TYR A 319 8.77 -26.58 4.97
N GLY A 320 7.78 -26.23 4.12
CA GLY A 320 6.36 -26.37 4.44
C GLY A 320 5.72 -25.17 5.14
N VAL A 321 6.42 -24.04 5.20
CA VAL A 321 5.85 -22.80 5.75
C VAL A 321 4.67 -22.37 4.89
N LYS A 322 3.52 -22.12 5.54
CA LYS A 322 2.24 -21.87 4.86
C LYS A 322 2.15 -20.48 4.27
N LYS A 323 2.68 -19.46 4.94
CA LYS A 323 2.63 -18.05 4.53
C LYS A 323 4.03 -17.47 4.40
N THR A 324 4.35 -16.90 3.25
CA THR A 324 5.61 -16.19 3.02
C THR A 324 5.37 -14.75 2.63
N ILE A 325 6.11 -13.82 3.21
CA ILE A 325 6.09 -12.40 2.88
C ILE A 325 7.51 -11.94 2.59
N ALA A 326 7.73 -11.34 1.41
CA ALA A 326 9.02 -10.79 1.02
C ALA A 326 8.93 -9.28 0.79
N LEU A 327 9.89 -8.52 1.34
CA LEU A 327 10.11 -7.12 0.98
C LEU A 327 10.89 -7.08 -0.33
N VAL A 328 10.30 -6.50 -1.39
CA VAL A 328 10.90 -6.40 -2.72
C VAL A 328 10.87 -4.93 -3.16
N GLU A 329 12.04 -4.33 -3.37
CA GLU A 329 12.17 -2.91 -3.69
C GLU A 329 11.93 -2.63 -5.19
N ASN A 330 12.29 -3.56 -6.08
CA ASN A 330 12.04 -3.42 -7.50
C ASN A 330 10.62 -3.89 -7.86
N ILE A 331 9.81 -2.96 -8.38
CA ILE A 331 8.41 -3.24 -8.76
C ILE A 331 8.33 -4.32 -9.85
N ASP A 332 9.27 -4.34 -10.80
CA ASP A 332 9.29 -5.33 -11.90
C ASP A 332 9.46 -6.78 -11.39
N PHE A 333 10.00 -6.95 -10.19
CA PHE A 333 10.18 -8.27 -9.59
C PHE A 333 8.95 -8.79 -8.84
N ILE A 334 7.92 -7.96 -8.67
CA ILE A 334 6.72 -8.33 -7.91
C ILE A 334 6.01 -9.52 -8.57
N GLU A 335 5.65 -9.39 -9.85
CA GLU A 335 4.93 -10.43 -10.59
C GLU A 335 5.75 -11.73 -10.68
N ILE A 336 7.04 -11.61 -10.97
CA ILE A 336 7.95 -12.77 -11.02
C ILE A 336 7.99 -13.46 -9.65
N SER A 337 8.12 -12.70 -8.56
CA SER A 337 8.21 -13.26 -7.21
C SER A 337 6.93 -13.99 -6.79
N GLN A 338 5.76 -13.47 -7.18
CA GLN A 338 4.48 -14.13 -6.96
C GLN A 338 4.34 -15.39 -7.81
N SER A 339 4.79 -15.37 -9.07
CA SER A 339 4.70 -16.51 -9.98
C SER A 339 5.56 -17.71 -9.55
N VAL A 340 6.70 -17.46 -8.89
CA VAL A 340 7.56 -18.52 -8.35
C VAL A 340 7.09 -19.05 -6.98
N GLY A 341 6.01 -18.50 -6.41
CA GLY A 341 5.32 -19.09 -5.25
C GLY A 341 5.41 -18.31 -3.94
N ILE A 342 5.86 -17.06 -3.93
CA ILE A 342 5.77 -16.20 -2.75
C ILE A 342 4.32 -15.73 -2.59
N ASP A 343 3.75 -15.86 -1.39
CA ASP A 343 2.34 -15.56 -1.18
C ASP A 343 2.03 -14.06 -1.18
N THR A 344 2.96 -13.24 -0.69
CA THR A 344 2.77 -11.80 -0.54
C THR A 344 4.07 -11.04 -0.74
N ILE A 345 4.00 -9.96 -1.46
CA ILE A 345 5.10 -9.00 -1.63
C ILE A 345 4.75 -7.69 -0.95
N ILE A 346 5.68 -7.16 -0.17
CA ILE A 346 5.63 -5.81 0.38
C ILE A 346 6.57 -4.92 -0.43
N ASN A 347 6.09 -3.77 -0.86
CA ASN A 347 6.90 -2.77 -1.56
C ASN A 347 6.71 -1.39 -0.92
N LYS A 348 7.79 -0.83 -0.40
CA LYS A 348 7.77 0.46 0.31
C LYS A 348 7.40 1.64 -0.60
N LYS A 349 7.75 1.59 -1.89
CA LYS A 349 7.43 2.66 -2.85
C LYS A 349 5.91 2.74 -3.06
N LEU A 350 5.27 1.60 -3.37
CA LEU A 350 3.82 1.52 -3.56
C LEU A 350 3.05 1.88 -2.28
N ALA A 351 3.51 1.39 -1.13
CA ALA A 351 2.90 1.71 0.15
C ALA A 351 2.98 3.23 0.47
N THR A 352 4.10 3.88 0.12
CA THR A 352 4.27 5.33 0.30
C THR A 352 3.46 6.12 -0.71
N ALA A 353 3.44 5.69 -1.98
CA ALA A 353 2.63 6.31 -3.02
C ALA A 353 1.16 6.30 -2.63
N SER A 354 0.63 5.17 -2.16
CA SER A 354 -0.72 5.04 -1.63
C SER A 354 -1.04 6.11 -0.56
N TYR A 355 -0.10 6.39 0.33
CA TYR A 355 -0.31 7.41 1.36
C TYR A 355 -0.29 8.83 0.80
N ILE A 356 0.53 9.11 -0.23
CA ILE A 356 0.79 10.47 -0.74
C ILE A 356 -0.27 10.91 -1.77
N ILE A 357 -0.73 10.03 -2.65
CA ILE A 357 -1.68 10.35 -3.73
C ILE A 357 -2.96 11.01 -3.20
N ARG A 358 -3.45 10.62 -2.04
CA ARG A 358 -4.63 11.26 -1.44
C ARG A 358 -4.51 12.79 -1.30
N PHE A 359 -3.30 13.34 -1.25
CA PHE A 359 -3.07 14.78 -1.11
C PHE A 359 -3.06 15.52 -2.44
N THR A 360 -3.02 14.80 -3.56
CA THR A 360 -3.10 15.36 -4.92
C THR A 360 -4.54 15.49 -5.39
N MET A 361 -5.47 14.75 -4.78
CA MET A 361 -6.89 14.81 -5.11
C MET A 361 -7.55 16.11 -4.63
N THR A 362 -8.54 16.62 -5.39
CA THR A 362 -9.32 17.82 -5.03
C THR A 362 -10.56 17.49 -4.21
N ALA A 363 -11.06 16.25 -4.31
CA ALA A 363 -12.11 15.72 -3.46
C ALA A 363 -11.55 15.29 -2.08
N ASP A 364 -12.44 15.08 -1.12
CA ASP A 364 -12.05 14.58 0.20
C ASP A 364 -11.73 13.09 0.15
N VAL A 365 -10.47 12.78 -0.02
CA VAL A 365 -9.95 11.41 0.06
C VAL A 365 -9.50 11.10 1.47
N ILE A 366 -10.12 10.08 2.08
CA ILE A 366 -9.82 9.61 3.43
C ILE A 366 -8.59 8.71 3.41
N SER A 367 -8.59 7.74 2.49
CA SER A 367 -7.49 6.78 2.30
C SER A 367 -7.37 6.34 0.84
N THR A 368 -6.17 5.91 0.46
CA THR A 368 -5.87 5.33 -0.87
C THR A 368 -5.00 4.09 -0.73
N LYS A 369 -5.12 3.18 -1.70
CA LYS A 369 -4.23 2.02 -1.84
C LYS A 369 -3.85 1.87 -3.30
N CYS A 370 -2.56 2.07 -3.63
CA CYS A 370 -1.98 1.61 -4.90
C CYS A 370 -1.85 0.09 -4.85
N LEU A 371 -2.33 -0.58 -5.87
CA LEU A 371 -2.39 -2.02 -5.89
C LEU A 371 -1.07 -2.62 -6.38
N THR A 372 -0.69 -3.76 -5.79
CA THR A 372 0.64 -4.35 -6.03
C THR A 372 0.71 -5.07 -7.38
N SER A 373 -0.38 -5.70 -7.80
CA SER A 373 -0.41 -6.58 -8.98
C SER A 373 -1.04 -5.94 -10.22
N VAL A 374 -1.53 -4.71 -10.12
CA VAL A 374 -2.22 -4.00 -11.22
C VAL A 374 -1.93 -2.51 -11.12
N ASP A 375 -1.84 -1.85 -12.27
CA ASP A 375 -1.74 -0.39 -12.35
C ASP A 375 -3.13 0.21 -12.10
N ALA A 376 -3.52 0.30 -10.84
CA ALA A 376 -4.83 0.80 -10.40
C ALA A 376 -4.78 1.20 -8.92
N GLU A 377 -5.73 1.99 -8.52
CA GLU A 377 -5.86 2.45 -7.14
C GLU A 377 -7.27 2.27 -6.58
N VAL A 378 -7.34 2.16 -5.27
CA VAL A 378 -8.61 2.17 -4.56
C VAL A 378 -8.64 3.37 -3.61
N PHE A 379 -9.67 4.17 -3.74
CA PHE A 379 -9.89 5.39 -2.98
C PHE A 379 -11.07 5.23 -2.03
N GLU A 380 -10.95 5.79 -0.84
CA GLU A 380 -12.07 6.03 0.08
C GLU A 380 -12.40 7.52 0.08
N PHE A 381 -13.49 7.90 -0.58
CA PHE A 381 -13.96 9.28 -0.67
C PHE A 381 -15.03 9.59 0.36
N GLN A 382 -15.00 10.80 0.91
CA GLN A 382 -16.11 11.37 1.66
C GLN A 382 -17.10 12.02 0.69
N ALA A 383 -18.31 11.50 0.58
CA ALA A 383 -19.36 12.12 -0.23
C ALA A 383 -19.89 13.39 0.46
N ARG A 384 -19.75 14.54 -0.21
CA ARG A 384 -20.24 15.83 0.28
C ARG A 384 -21.60 16.17 -0.30
N GLU A 385 -22.33 17.04 0.39
CA GLU A 385 -23.55 17.63 -0.13
C GLU A 385 -23.30 18.38 -1.45
N GLY A 386 -24.20 18.18 -2.43
CA GLY A 386 -24.08 18.78 -3.75
C GLY A 386 -23.12 18.10 -4.72
N SER A 387 -22.33 17.11 -4.28
CA SER A 387 -21.45 16.35 -5.17
C SER A 387 -22.25 15.56 -6.21
N PRO A 388 -21.75 15.41 -7.46
CA PRO A 388 -22.46 14.68 -8.52
C PRO A 388 -22.83 13.23 -8.13
N VAL A 389 -22.00 12.57 -7.34
CA VAL A 389 -22.19 11.17 -6.94
C VAL A 389 -23.45 10.95 -6.09
N THR A 390 -23.94 11.98 -5.39
CA THR A 390 -25.13 11.89 -4.52
C THR A 390 -26.47 12.10 -5.26
N ARG A 391 -26.44 12.50 -6.54
CA ARG A 391 -27.64 12.96 -7.25
C ARG A 391 -28.57 11.87 -7.74
N LYS A 392 -28.06 10.69 -8.02
CA LYS A 392 -28.80 9.59 -8.66
C LYS A 392 -28.36 8.25 -8.07
N PRO A 393 -29.18 7.18 -8.17
CA PRO A 393 -28.75 5.82 -7.88
C PRO A 393 -27.51 5.41 -8.70
N ILE A 394 -26.64 4.58 -8.12
CA ILE A 394 -25.34 4.19 -8.71
C ILE A 394 -25.49 3.73 -10.16
N ARG A 395 -26.49 2.91 -10.50
CA ARG A 395 -26.74 2.43 -11.87
C ARG A 395 -27.08 3.53 -12.89
N ARG A 396 -27.47 4.73 -12.42
CA ARG A 396 -27.84 5.88 -13.24
C ARG A 396 -26.79 7.00 -13.23
N LEU A 397 -25.71 6.80 -12.44
CA LEU A 397 -24.56 7.67 -12.49
C LEU A 397 -23.82 7.45 -13.81
N ASN A 398 -23.42 8.53 -14.46
CA ASN A 398 -22.48 8.45 -15.60
C ASN A 398 -21.06 8.27 -15.06
N PHE A 399 -20.83 7.09 -14.41
CA PHE A 399 -19.55 6.77 -13.80
C PHE A 399 -18.56 6.30 -14.88
N GLN A 400 -17.29 6.61 -14.70
CA GLN A 400 -16.22 6.26 -15.64
C GLN A 400 -16.21 4.75 -15.92
N ARG A 401 -15.90 4.36 -17.19
CA ARG A 401 -15.85 2.94 -17.58
C ARG A 401 -14.75 2.17 -16.84
N ASP A 402 -13.64 2.88 -16.56
CA ASP A 402 -12.43 2.35 -15.94
C ASP A 402 -12.40 2.59 -14.43
N ALA A 403 -13.60 2.71 -13.83
CA ALA A 403 -13.78 2.79 -12.39
C ALA A 403 -15.06 2.07 -11.94
N ILE A 404 -15.06 1.61 -10.69
CA ILE A 404 -16.19 0.92 -10.09
C ILE A 404 -16.33 1.27 -8.60
N ILE A 405 -17.56 1.53 -8.16
CA ILE A 405 -17.88 1.70 -6.73
C ILE A 405 -18.03 0.31 -6.13
N GLY A 406 -17.15 -0.05 -5.21
CA GLY A 406 -17.12 -1.37 -4.57
C GLY A 406 -18.02 -1.45 -3.34
N GLY A 407 -18.02 -0.41 -2.52
CA GLY A 407 -18.80 -0.36 -1.28
C GLY A 407 -18.94 1.05 -0.74
N LEU A 408 -19.71 1.19 0.31
CA LEU A 408 -19.87 2.44 1.05
C LEU A 408 -20.01 2.17 2.55
N ILE A 409 -19.62 3.15 3.35
CA ILE A 409 -19.81 3.14 4.80
C ILE A 409 -20.79 4.27 5.13
N ARG A 410 -21.94 3.89 5.74
CA ARG A 410 -23.01 4.77 6.16
C ARG A 410 -23.33 4.53 7.63
N ASN A 411 -23.39 5.58 8.44
CA ASN A 411 -23.67 5.47 9.88
C ASN A 411 -22.73 4.47 10.60
N ASN A 412 -21.46 4.45 10.20
CA ASN A 412 -20.44 3.54 10.71
C ASN A 412 -20.66 2.04 10.39
N GLU A 413 -21.52 1.72 9.42
CA GLU A 413 -21.75 0.36 8.92
C GLU A 413 -21.31 0.23 7.47
N GLY A 414 -20.55 -0.84 7.14
CA GLY A 414 -20.11 -1.15 5.79
C GLY A 414 -21.25 -1.80 4.98
N CYS A 415 -21.39 -1.40 3.72
CA CYS A 415 -22.32 -1.96 2.76
C CYS A 415 -21.64 -2.20 1.41
N ILE A 416 -21.91 -3.33 0.77
CA ILE A 416 -21.48 -3.58 -0.60
C ILE A 416 -22.35 -2.77 -1.56
N ALA A 417 -21.71 -2.05 -2.50
CA ALA A 417 -22.42 -1.19 -3.42
C ALA A 417 -23.31 -1.98 -4.39
N ARG A 418 -24.58 -1.59 -4.49
CA ARG A 418 -25.58 -2.13 -5.45
C ARG A 418 -26.08 -1.02 -6.36
N GLY A 419 -26.45 -1.36 -7.58
CA GLY A 419 -26.83 -0.39 -8.59
C GLY A 419 -28.08 0.45 -8.26
N ASP A 420 -28.98 -0.06 -7.42
CA ASP A 420 -30.18 0.61 -6.94
C ASP A 420 -29.95 1.55 -5.75
N MET A 421 -28.82 1.42 -5.08
CA MET A 421 -28.45 2.30 -3.98
C MET A 421 -28.15 3.71 -4.48
N GLN A 422 -28.48 4.72 -3.66
CA GLN A 422 -28.11 6.10 -3.84
C GLN A 422 -27.15 6.52 -2.73
N ILE A 423 -26.01 7.07 -3.11
CA ILE A 423 -25.01 7.62 -2.18
C ILE A 423 -25.59 8.89 -1.56
N GLN A 424 -25.42 9.03 -0.26
CA GLN A 424 -25.89 10.16 0.52
C GLN A 424 -24.72 11.05 0.97
N PRO A 425 -24.95 12.34 1.20
CA PRO A 425 -23.97 13.18 1.86
C PRO A 425 -23.56 12.55 3.21
N GLY A 426 -22.26 12.51 3.47
CA GLY A 426 -21.70 11.88 4.67
C GLY A 426 -21.26 10.41 4.49
N ASP A 427 -21.71 9.72 3.43
CA ASP A 427 -21.21 8.39 3.13
C ASP A 427 -19.70 8.43 2.82
N LYS A 428 -18.97 7.43 3.27
CA LYS A 428 -17.62 7.16 2.78
C LYS A 428 -17.73 6.09 1.72
N VAL A 429 -17.17 6.35 0.54
CA VAL A 429 -17.39 5.53 -0.66
C VAL A 429 -16.07 4.96 -1.14
N VAL A 430 -16.00 3.63 -1.25
CA VAL A 430 -14.80 2.94 -1.74
C VAL A 430 -14.93 2.73 -3.25
N VAL A 431 -13.98 3.29 -3.99
CA VAL A 431 -13.93 3.30 -5.47
C VAL A 431 -12.62 2.70 -5.94
N PHE A 432 -12.70 1.70 -6.81
CA PHE A 432 -11.58 1.21 -7.60
C PHE A 432 -11.52 1.98 -8.91
N ALA A 433 -10.32 2.40 -9.34
CA ALA A 433 -10.12 3.14 -10.58
C ALA A 433 -8.78 2.80 -11.24
N LEU A 434 -8.77 2.75 -12.57
CA LEU A 434 -7.55 2.78 -13.37
C LEU A 434 -7.08 4.24 -13.53
N PRO A 435 -5.80 4.51 -13.85
CA PRO A 435 -5.23 5.86 -13.91
C PRO A 435 -6.04 6.84 -14.75
N ASP A 436 -6.48 6.44 -15.94
CA ASP A 436 -7.26 7.28 -16.86
C ASP A 436 -8.62 7.74 -16.29
N ALA A 437 -9.10 7.08 -15.26
CA ALA A 437 -10.38 7.41 -14.61
C ALA A 437 -10.23 8.35 -13.40
N PHE A 438 -9.03 8.59 -12.87
CA PHE A 438 -8.82 9.31 -11.62
C PHE A 438 -9.46 10.71 -11.62
N ASP A 439 -9.17 11.53 -12.63
CA ASP A 439 -9.75 12.88 -12.77
C ASP A 439 -11.27 12.86 -12.83
N GLY A 440 -11.83 11.85 -13.50
CA GLY A 440 -13.27 11.69 -13.64
C GLY A 440 -13.94 11.31 -12.32
N VAL A 441 -13.30 10.42 -11.57
CA VAL A 441 -13.74 9.98 -10.24
C VAL A 441 -13.65 11.15 -9.26
N ASP A 442 -12.52 11.87 -9.20
CA ASP A 442 -12.34 13.05 -8.34
C ASP A 442 -13.45 14.09 -8.55
N ARG A 443 -13.78 14.41 -9.82
CA ARG A 443 -14.86 15.32 -10.17
C ARG A 443 -16.24 14.86 -9.69
N MET A 444 -16.48 13.55 -9.61
CA MET A 444 -17.78 13.01 -9.13
C MET A 444 -17.97 13.24 -7.62
N PHE A 445 -16.89 13.30 -6.84
CA PHE A 445 -16.95 13.52 -5.40
C PHE A 445 -16.74 14.98 -4.98
N LYS A 446 -16.25 15.83 -5.87
CA LYS A 446 -16.08 17.25 -5.61
C LYS A 446 -17.42 17.94 -5.40
N SER A 447 -17.59 18.69 -4.30
CA SER A 447 -18.76 19.54 -4.13
C SER A 447 -18.65 20.74 -5.09
N LYS A 448 -19.76 21.13 -5.71
CA LYS A 448 -19.82 22.46 -6.35
C LYS A 448 -19.83 23.50 -5.23
N SER A 449 -18.74 24.26 -5.12
CA SER A 449 -18.68 25.50 -4.34
C SER A 449 -19.69 26.53 -4.89
#